data_bbab9190b126a9ba924ff784c1492c52
#
_entry.id   bbab9190b126a9ba924ff784c1492c52
#
_cell.length_a   1.000
_cell.length_b   1.000
_cell.length_c   1.000
_cell.angle_alpha   90.00
_cell.angle_beta   90.00
_cell.angle_gamma   90.00
#
_symmetry.space_group_name_H-M   'P 1'
#
loop_
_entity.id
_entity.type
_entity.pdbx_description
1 polymer ?
#
loop_
_entity_poly.entity_id
_entity_poly.type
_entity_poly.pdbx_seq_one_letter_code
_entity_poly.pdbx_strand_id
1 'polypeptide(L)'
;MKLLEVFDVVFFGVLAAIGLLASANTIRWFELWGGGELTNIALVVFAFGSILLRNPFTLQYAKESTPEEYWTTPLFLRINYVITAVWALAFTWSAVVGLFGDALLHDGDNFWTGWILQLLGTFFAISFTEWYPEYAPNKAAQAQGLETEPPQSIFRLFDFLPVFVAVTGIAGW
;
A
#
# COMPACT_ATOMS: atom_id res chain seq x y z
N MET A 1 17.62 4.42 8.32
CA MET A 1 16.44 3.55 8.26
C MET A 1 15.21 4.42 8.01
N LYS A 2 14.39 4.03 7.07
CA LYS A 2 13.12 4.72 6.78
C LYS A 2 12.04 4.29 7.78
N LEU A 3 10.99 5.10 7.91
CA LEU A 3 9.94 4.87 8.90
C LEU A 3 9.27 3.49 8.73
N LEU A 4 9.00 3.11 7.48
CA LEU A 4 8.43 1.79 7.16
C LEU A 4 9.39 0.65 7.54
N GLU A 5 10.68 0.79 7.24
CA GLU A 5 11.70 -0.23 7.59
C GLU A 5 11.80 -0.43 9.12
N VAL A 6 11.73 0.66 9.89
CA VAL A 6 11.71 0.58 11.36
C VAL A 6 10.44 -0.11 11.84
N PHE A 7 9.30 0.26 11.26
CA PHE A 7 8.02 -0.36 11.58
C PHE A 7 8.06 -1.87 11.30
N ASP A 8 8.53 -2.28 10.12
CA ASP A 8 8.61 -3.69 9.73
C ASP A 8 9.51 -4.49 10.69
N VAL A 9 10.71 -3.99 10.98
CA VAL A 9 11.64 -4.66 11.92
C VAL A 9 11.02 -4.82 13.31
N VAL A 10 10.37 -3.78 13.83
CA VAL A 10 9.72 -3.83 15.14
C VAL A 10 8.51 -4.77 15.12
N PHE A 11 7.63 -4.63 14.12
CA PHE A 11 6.41 -5.41 14.00
C PHE A 11 6.70 -6.91 13.84
N PHE A 12 7.52 -7.29 12.86
CA PHE A 12 7.87 -8.69 12.63
C PHE A 12 8.77 -9.24 13.74
N GLY A 13 9.62 -8.40 14.35
CA GLY A 13 10.41 -8.79 15.54
C GLY A 13 9.52 -9.14 16.73
N VAL A 14 8.46 -8.38 16.98
CA VAL A 14 7.46 -8.69 18.02
C VAL A 14 6.69 -9.97 17.69
N LEU A 15 6.25 -10.14 16.43
CA LEU A 15 5.57 -11.38 16.01
C LEU A 15 6.47 -12.60 16.15
N ALA A 16 7.74 -12.50 15.77
CA ALA A 16 8.72 -13.56 15.95
C ALA A 16 8.92 -13.90 17.43
N ALA A 17 9.05 -12.91 18.30
CA ALA A 17 9.15 -13.11 19.74
C ALA A 17 7.90 -13.79 20.31
N ILE A 18 6.70 -13.41 19.89
CA ILE A 18 5.46 -14.07 20.25
C ILE A 18 5.49 -15.54 19.79
N GLY A 19 5.87 -15.80 18.52
CA GLY A 19 5.94 -17.15 17.99
C GLY A 19 6.92 -18.07 18.72
N LEU A 20 8.01 -17.50 19.26
CA LEU A 20 9.02 -18.27 20.01
C LEU A 20 8.70 -18.48 21.48
N LEU A 21 8.01 -17.52 22.10
CA LEU A 21 7.82 -17.47 23.56
C LEU A 21 6.38 -17.77 24.02
N ALA A 22 5.40 -17.69 23.12
CA ALA A 22 4.01 -17.86 23.46
C ALA A 22 3.62 -19.35 23.62
N SER A 23 2.56 -19.57 24.39
CA SER A 23 1.98 -20.91 24.54
C SER A 23 1.33 -21.39 23.23
N ALA A 24 1.22 -22.72 23.07
CA ALA A 24 0.53 -23.31 21.92
C ALA A 24 -0.91 -22.79 21.74
N ASN A 25 -1.61 -22.48 22.82
CA ASN A 25 -2.96 -21.92 22.76
C ASN A 25 -2.95 -20.49 22.20
N THR A 26 -1.96 -19.66 22.53
CA THR A 26 -1.78 -18.32 21.99
C THR A 26 -1.47 -18.38 20.49
N ILE A 27 -0.59 -19.29 20.09
CA ILE A 27 -0.23 -19.49 18.67
C ILE A 27 -1.47 -19.90 17.87
N ARG A 28 -2.26 -20.89 18.35
CA ARG A 28 -3.52 -21.28 17.70
C ARG A 28 -4.52 -20.13 17.60
N TRP A 29 -4.58 -19.25 18.58
CA TRP A 29 -5.44 -18.08 18.52
C TRP A 29 -5.01 -17.13 17.38
N PHE A 30 -3.70 -16.91 17.22
CA PHE A 30 -3.17 -16.13 16.08
C PHE A 30 -3.41 -16.81 14.73
N GLU A 31 -3.30 -18.13 14.65
CA GLU A 31 -3.61 -18.90 13.43
C GLU A 31 -5.08 -18.79 13.04
N LEU A 32 -5.98 -18.85 14.02
CA LEU A 32 -7.42 -18.77 13.79
C LEU A 32 -7.92 -17.37 13.39
N TRP A 33 -7.26 -16.32 13.85
CA TRP A 33 -7.69 -14.93 13.64
C TRP A 33 -6.76 -14.16 12.69
N GLY A 34 -5.99 -14.87 11.89
CA GLY A 34 -5.33 -14.32 10.72
C GLY A 34 -3.97 -13.71 10.96
N GLY A 35 -2.94 -14.50 10.92
CA GLY A 35 -1.56 -13.98 10.83
C GLY A 35 -1.37 -13.01 9.65
N GLY A 36 -2.06 -13.21 8.54
CA GLY A 36 -2.06 -12.32 7.37
C GLY A 36 -2.81 -11.02 7.63
N GLU A 37 -3.99 -11.10 8.22
CA GLU A 37 -4.86 -9.94 8.47
C GLU A 37 -4.28 -8.99 9.51
N LEU A 38 -3.60 -9.52 10.52
CA LEU A 38 -2.90 -8.69 11.50
C LEU A 38 -1.84 -7.79 10.83
N THR A 39 -1.12 -8.32 9.83
CA THR A 39 -0.15 -7.56 9.05
C THR A 39 -0.83 -6.46 8.24
N ASN A 40 -1.92 -6.77 7.55
CA ASN A 40 -2.69 -5.79 6.78
C ASN A 40 -3.24 -4.67 7.68
N ILE A 41 -3.82 -5.03 8.83
CA ILE A 41 -4.34 -4.07 9.82
C ILE A 41 -3.21 -3.19 10.37
N ALA A 42 -2.07 -3.77 10.69
CA ALA A 42 -0.91 -3.02 11.17
C ALA A 42 -0.40 -2.02 10.13
N LEU A 43 -0.36 -2.39 8.84
CA LEU A 43 -0.01 -1.49 7.74
C LEU A 43 -1.06 -0.38 7.55
N VAL A 44 -2.35 -0.67 7.73
CA VAL A 44 -3.42 0.35 7.73
C VAL A 44 -3.16 1.38 8.83
N VAL A 45 -2.96 0.93 10.07
CA VAL A 45 -2.69 1.79 11.22
C VAL A 45 -1.42 2.62 10.99
N PHE A 46 -0.36 1.99 10.48
CA PHE A 46 0.89 2.66 10.15
C PHE A 46 0.70 3.76 9.10
N ALA A 47 0.04 3.45 7.97
CA ALA A 47 -0.13 4.39 6.87
C ALA A 47 -1.00 5.59 7.28
N PHE A 48 -2.17 5.35 7.89
CA PHE A 48 -3.01 6.43 8.42
C PHE A 48 -2.32 7.19 9.56
N GLY A 49 -1.63 6.50 10.46
CA GLY A 49 -0.85 7.10 11.53
C GLY A 49 0.21 8.06 11.00
N SER A 50 0.93 7.68 9.93
CA SER A 50 1.93 8.53 9.29
C SER A 50 1.33 9.84 8.72
N ILE A 51 0.10 9.77 8.18
CA ILE A 51 -0.65 10.94 7.71
C ILE A 51 -1.05 11.83 8.89
N LEU A 52 -1.61 11.25 9.96
CA LEU A 52 -2.04 11.99 11.17
C LEU A 52 -0.87 12.68 11.87
N LEU A 53 0.28 12.03 11.89
CA LEU A 53 1.53 12.59 12.44
C LEU A 53 2.18 13.61 11.50
N ARG A 54 1.54 13.95 10.37
CA ARG A 54 2.04 14.88 9.35
C ARG A 54 3.41 14.50 8.77
N ASN A 55 3.71 13.23 8.77
CA ASN A 55 4.93 12.66 8.19
C ASN A 55 4.58 11.44 7.35
N PRO A 56 3.93 11.63 6.17
CA PRO A 56 3.52 10.53 5.30
C PRO A 56 4.72 9.65 4.96
N PHE A 57 4.59 8.34 5.13
CA PHE A 57 5.73 7.43 5.04
C PHE A 57 6.40 7.43 3.65
N THR A 58 5.64 7.72 2.60
CA THR A 58 6.17 7.82 1.22
C THR A 58 7.11 9.00 1.02
N LEU A 59 6.99 10.05 1.85
CA LEU A 59 7.82 11.25 1.77
C LEU A 59 9.33 10.94 1.88
N GLN A 60 9.70 9.98 2.71
CA GLN A 60 11.10 9.60 2.91
C GLN A 60 11.70 8.91 1.67
N TYR A 61 10.87 8.18 0.93
CA TYR A 61 11.27 7.55 -0.34
C TYR A 61 11.36 8.57 -1.47
N ALA A 62 10.37 9.47 -1.57
CA ALA A 62 10.36 10.51 -2.59
C ALA A 62 11.55 11.48 -2.48
N LYS A 63 12.03 11.75 -1.28
CA LYS A 63 13.21 12.60 -1.05
C LYS A 63 14.49 12.03 -1.65
N GLU A 64 14.62 10.73 -1.82
CA GLU A 64 15.82 10.11 -2.41
C GLU A 64 15.95 10.38 -3.92
N SER A 65 14.82 10.58 -4.59
CA SER A 65 14.76 10.83 -6.05
C SER A 65 14.47 12.29 -6.42
N THR A 66 14.29 13.17 -5.43
CA THR A 66 13.90 14.56 -5.65
C THR A 66 14.94 15.50 -5.05
N PRO A 67 15.40 16.55 -5.77
CA PRO A 67 16.30 17.56 -5.22
C PRO A 67 15.74 18.24 -3.97
N GLU A 68 16.63 18.57 -3.02
CA GLU A 68 16.25 19.12 -1.70
C GLU A 68 15.44 20.41 -1.77
N GLU A 69 15.66 21.23 -2.81
CA GLU A 69 14.95 22.49 -3.03
C GLU A 69 13.43 22.33 -3.17
N TYR A 70 12.95 21.12 -3.56
CA TYR A 70 11.53 20.84 -3.72
C TYR A 70 10.87 20.25 -2.46
N TRP A 71 11.63 19.76 -1.47
CA TRP A 71 11.10 18.98 -0.33
C TRP A 71 10.07 19.71 0.53
N THR A 72 10.14 21.03 0.57
CA THR A 72 9.23 21.88 1.36
C THR A 72 8.12 22.50 0.51
N THR A 73 8.10 22.25 -0.79
CA THR A 73 7.07 22.81 -1.66
C THR A 73 5.69 22.21 -1.37
N PRO A 74 4.62 23.03 -1.39
CA PRO A 74 3.27 22.53 -1.12
C PRO A 74 2.84 21.41 -2.09
N LEU A 75 3.30 21.46 -3.34
CA LEU A 75 3.00 20.45 -4.35
C LEU A 75 3.65 19.10 -4.01
N PHE A 76 4.95 19.10 -3.68
CA PHE A 76 5.67 17.88 -3.30
C PHE A 76 5.06 17.23 -2.06
N LEU A 77 4.74 18.02 -1.02
CA LEU A 77 4.09 17.52 0.17
C LEU A 77 2.72 16.91 -0.17
N ARG A 78 1.89 17.64 -0.95
CA ARG A 78 0.55 17.16 -1.35
C ARG A 78 0.63 15.84 -2.12
N ILE A 79 1.57 15.70 -3.06
CA ILE A 79 1.76 14.46 -3.82
C ILE A 79 2.01 13.29 -2.87
N ASN A 80 2.91 13.45 -1.90
CA ASN A 80 3.24 12.39 -0.96
C ASN A 80 2.07 12.06 0.00
N TYR A 81 1.29 13.06 0.43
CA TYR A 81 0.07 12.81 1.21
C TYR A 81 -0.96 11.98 0.42
N VAL A 82 -1.16 12.32 -0.87
CA VAL A 82 -2.11 11.61 -1.72
C VAL A 82 -1.64 10.17 -1.98
N ILE A 83 -0.35 9.96 -2.30
CA ILE A 83 0.20 8.62 -2.51
C ILE A 83 0.09 7.79 -1.24
N THR A 84 0.44 8.35 -0.07
CA THR A 84 0.29 7.64 1.21
C THR A 84 -1.17 7.27 1.49
N ALA A 85 -2.13 8.15 1.17
CA ALA A 85 -3.54 7.85 1.32
C ALA A 85 -4.00 6.71 0.40
N VAL A 86 -3.51 6.66 -0.84
CA VAL A 86 -3.79 5.53 -1.76
C VAL A 86 -3.22 4.22 -1.24
N TRP A 87 -2.00 4.21 -0.69
CA TRP A 87 -1.45 3.04 -0.02
C TRP A 87 -2.28 2.62 1.20
N ALA A 88 -2.71 3.58 2.04
CA ALA A 88 -3.58 3.29 3.17
C ALA A 88 -4.91 2.64 2.75
N LEU A 89 -5.50 3.11 1.63
CA LEU A 89 -6.68 2.49 1.04
C LEU A 89 -6.41 1.10 0.46
N ALA A 90 -5.25 0.88 -0.17
CA ALA A 90 -4.86 -0.44 -0.67
C ALA A 90 -4.67 -1.45 0.47
N PHE A 91 -4.03 -1.06 1.57
CA PHE A 91 -3.92 -1.90 2.77
C PHE A 91 -5.29 -2.15 3.42
N THR A 92 -6.17 -1.14 3.47
CA THR A 92 -7.55 -1.31 3.95
C THR A 92 -8.32 -2.30 3.07
N TRP A 93 -8.19 -2.19 1.75
CA TRP A 93 -8.75 -3.14 0.81
C TRP A 93 -8.26 -4.56 1.09
N SER A 94 -6.95 -4.77 1.25
CA SER A 94 -6.36 -6.07 1.56
C SER A 94 -6.91 -6.63 2.88
N ALA A 95 -6.97 -5.82 3.94
CA ALA A 95 -7.53 -6.22 5.22
C ALA A 95 -9.01 -6.62 5.12
N VAL A 96 -9.83 -5.84 4.40
CA VAL A 96 -11.26 -6.13 4.23
C VAL A 96 -11.47 -7.41 3.43
N VAL A 97 -10.71 -7.59 2.34
CA VAL A 97 -10.82 -8.78 1.49
C VAL A 97 -10.39 -10.05 2.25
N GLY A 98 -9.30 -9.99 3.00
CA GLY A 98 -8.85 -11.11 3.80
C GLY A 98 -9.85 -11.47 4.91
N LEU A 99 -10.30 -10.47 5.69
CA LEU A 99 -11.35 -10.67 6.70
C LEU A 99 -12.64 -11.24 6.10
N PHE A 100 -12.98 -10.89 4.86
CA PHE A 100 -14.11 -11.48 4.16
C PHE A 100 -13.89 -12.98 3.90
N GLY A 101 -12.68 -13.37 3.47
CA GLY A 101 -12.30 -14.77 3.28
C GLY A 101 -12.41 -15.57 4.58
N ASP A 102 -11.82 -15.05 5.65
CA ASP A 102 -11.76 -15.70 6.95
C ASP A 102 -13.14 -15.78 7.63
N ALA A 103 -13.84 -14.65 7.72
CA ALA A 103 -15.05 -14.56 8.54
C ALA A 103 -16.33 -15.00 7.83
N LEU A 104 -16.46 -14.77 6.51
CA LEU A 104 -17.68 -15.04 5.75
C LEU A 104 -17.58 -16.30 4.90
N LEU A 105 -16.44 -16.55 4.27
CA LEU A 105 -16.24 -17.78 3.50
C LEU A 105 -15.77 -18.94 4.38
N HIS A 106 -15.29 -18.66 5.60
CA HIS A 106 -14.69 -19.65 6.52
C HIS A 106 -13.54 -20.42 5.84
N ASP A 107 -12.82 -19.76 4.96
CA ASP A 107 -11.74 -20.31 4.14
C ASP A 107 -10.58 -19.30 4.08
N GLY A 108 -9.76 -19.31 5.13
CA GLY A 108 -8.59 -18.42 5.25
C GLY A 108 -7.50 -18.70 4.21
N ASP A 109 -7.50 -19.89 3.62
CA ASP A 109 -6.57 -20.29 2.57
C ASP A 109 -7.12 -20.02 1.15
N ASN A 110 -8.26 -19.31 1.05
CA ASN A 110 -8.88 -19.03 -0.23
C ASN A 110 -7.95 -18.24 -1.15
N PHE A 111 -7.62 -18.81 -2.29
CA PHE A 111 -6.68 -18.24 -3.26
C PHE A 111 -7.10 -16.83 -3.72
N TRP A 112 -8.40 -16.57 -3.91
CA TRP A 112 -8.90 -15.29 -4.39
C TRP A 112 -8.81 -14.20 -3.33
N THR A 113 -9.29 -14.46 -2.11
CA THR A 113 -9.31 -13.48 -1.03
C THR A 113 -7.97 -13.37 -0.31
N GLY A 114 -7.23 -14.45 -0.19
CA GLY A 114 -5.91 -14.47 0.44
C GLY A 114 -4.80 -13.88 -0.43
N TRP A 115 -4.94 -13.91 -1.78
CA TRP A 115 -3.87 -13.49 -2.68
C TRP A 115 -4.34 -12.54 -3.78
N ILE A 116 -5.22 -12.97 -4.68
CA ILE A 116 -5.49 -12.28 -5.94
C ILE A 116 -6.08 -10.88 -5.71
N LEU A 117 -7.13 -10.80 -4.91
CA LEU A 117 -7.80 -9.52 -4.68
C LEU A 117 -6.95 -8.56 -3.83
N GLN A 118 -6.11 -9.08 -2.93
CA GLN A 118 -5.17 -8.25 -2.16
C GLN A 118 -4.06 -7.70 -3.07
N LEU A 119 -3.48 -8.53 -3.94
CA LEU A 119 -2.48 -8.10 -4.92
C LEU A 119 -3.03 -7.04 -5.88
N LEU A 120 -4.31 -7.12 -6.27
CA LEU A 120 -4.94 -6.11 -7.13
C LEU A 120 -4.83 -4.70 -6.52
N GLY A 121 -5.13 -4.55 -5.23
CA GLY A 121 -4.98 -3.28 -4.50
C GLY A 121 -3.53 -2.79 -4.47
N THR A 122 -2.59 -3.71 -4.24
CA THR A 122 -1.15 -3.41 -4.20
C THR A 122 -0.64 -2.94 -5.56
N PHE A 123 -0.96 -3.65 -6.65
CA PHE A 123 -0.55 -3.24 -8.00
C PHE A 123 -1.15 -1.90 -8.40
N PHE A 124 -2.41 -1.64 -8.04
CA PHE A 124 -3.01 -0.32 -8.25
C PHE A 124 -2.24 0.78 -7.52
N ALA A 125 -1.87 0.58 -6.24
CA ALA A 125 -1.11 1.56 -5.48
C ALA A 125 0.29 1.79 -6.05
N ILE A 126 0.97 0.75 -6.57
CA ILE A 126 2.25 0.86 -7.28
C ILE A 126 2.07 1.72 -8.54
N SER A 127 1.13 1.37 -9.42
CA SER A 127 0.87 2.14 -10.65
C SER A 127 0.50 3.59 -10.37
N PHE A 128 -0.26 3.84 -9.30
CA PHE A 128 -0.59 5.19 -8.87
C PHE A 128 0.64 5.97 -8.39
N THR A 129 1.54 5.30 -7.67
CA THR A 129 2.79 5.89 -7.17
C THR A 129 3.72 6.31 -8.31
N GLU A 130 3.72 5.60 -9.43
CA GLU A 130 4.47 5.96 -10.63
C GLU A 130 3.79 7.05 -11.44
N TRP A 131 2.49 6.98 -11.61
CA TRP A 131 1.72 7.90 -12.45
C TRP A 131 1.49 9.27 -11.82
N TYR A 132 1.13 9.35 -10.55
CA TYR A 132 0.65 10.58 -9.91
C TYR A 132 1.69 11.69 -9.80
N PRO A 133 2.99 11.42 -9.53
CA PRO A 133 4.05 12.44 -9.50
C PRO A 133 4.27 13.16 -10.82
N GLU A 134 3.97 12.53 -11.96
CA GLU A 134 4.04 13.16 -13.28
C GLU A 134 2.73 13.88 -13.64
N TYR A 135 1.60 13.32 -13.27
CA TYR A 135 0.28 13.89 -13.53
C TYR A 135 0.00 15.18 -12.76
N ALA A 136 0.28 15.22 -11.46
CA ALA A 136 -0.13 16.32 -10.60
C ALA A 136 0.56 17.66 -10.92
N PRO A 137 1.89 17.73 -11.18
CA PRO A 137 2.55 18.95 -11.60
C PRO A 137 2.04 19.48 -12.94
N ASN A 138 1.87 18.62 -13.94
CA ASN A 138 1.38 19.02 -15.26
C ASN A 138 -0.03 19.60 -15.18
N LYS A 139 -0.92 18.98 -14.40
CA LYS A 139 -2.26 19.51 -14.17
C LYS A 139 -2.25 20.85 -13.42
N ALA A 140 -1.36 21.02 -12.45
CA ALA A 140 -1.23 22.26 -11.70
C ALA A 140 -0.70 23.42 -12.59
N ALA A 141 0.25 23.14 -13.48
CA ALA A 141 0.81 24.10 -14.41
C ALA A 141 -0.22 24.52 -15.49
N GLN A 142 -0.99 23.55 -16.03
CA GLN A 142 -2.09 23.87 -16.96
C GLN A 142 -3.16 24.76 -16.32
N ALA A 143 -3.49 24.54 -15.04
CA ALA A 143 -4.43 25.38 -14.32
C ALA A 143 -3.95 26.83 -14.15
N GLN A 144 -2.64 27.07 -14.29
CA GLN A 144 -2.01 28.40 -14.28
C GLN A 144 -1.82 28.99 -15.70
N GLY A 145 -2.31 28.30 -16.74
CA GLY A 145 -2.17 28.74 -18.13
C GLY A 145 -0.76 28.56 -18.72
N LEU A 146 0.09 27.74 -18.07
CA LEU A 146 1.42 27.42 -18.58
C LEU A 146 1.32 26.33 -19.66
N GLU A 147 2.09 26.48 -20.72
CA GLU A 147 2.24 25.41 -21.72
C GLU A 147 3.01 24.25 -21.11
N THR A 148 2.38 23.09 -21.06
CA THR A 148 2.96 21.85 -20.56
C THR A 148 2.59 20.72 -21.50
N GLU A 149 3.36 19.63 -21.44
CA GLU A 149 2.96 18.39 -22.11
C GLU A 149 1.57 17.95 -21.63
N PRO A 150 0.76 17.33 -22.50
CA PRO A 150 -0.54 16.84 -22.09
C PRO A 150 -0.37 15.84 -20.93
N PRO A 151 -1.19 15.95 -19.86
CA PRO A 151 -1.06 15.06 -18.73
C PRO A 151 -1.25 13.62 -19.18
N GLN A 152 -0.48 12.72 -18.60
CA GLN A 152 -0.58 11.30 -18.88
C GLN A 152 -2.02 10.81 -18.67
N SER A 153 -2.45 9.93 -19.58
CA SER A 153 -3.79 9.34 -19.50
C SER A 153 -3.98 8.58 -18.20
N ILE A 154 -5.15 8.74 -17.58
CA ILE A 154 -5.56 7.98 -16.39
C ILE A 154 -5.60 6.45 -16.66
N PHE A 155 -5.73 6.04 -17.92
CA PHE A 155 -5.72 4.62 -18.30
C PHE A 155 -4.40 3.93 -18.00
N ARG A 156 -3.28 4.67 -17.92
CA ARG A 156 -1.97 4.12 -17.49
C ARG A 156 -2.00 3.49 -16.10
N LEU A 157 -2.92 3.91 -15.24
CA LEU A 157 -3.12 3.27 -13.93
C LEU A 157 -3.49 1.79 -14.04
N PHE A 158 -3.99 1.37 -15.19
CA PHE A 158 -4.48 0.02 -15.43
C PHE A 158 -3.59 -0.79 -16.37
N ASP A 159 -2.42 -0.26 -16.76
CA ASP A 159 -1.48 -0.94 -17.67
C ASP A 159 -0.95 -2.26 -17.07
N PHE A 160 -1.02 -2.43 -15.76
CA PHE A 160 -0.67 -3.69 -15.11
C PHE A 160 -1.70 -4.81 -15.32
N LEU A 161 -2.97 -4.48 -15.62
CA LEU A 161 -4.07 -5.47 -15.67
C LEU A 161 -3.84 -6.64 -16.65
N PRO A 162 -3.34 -6.44 -17.88
CA PRO A 162 -3.08 -7.57 -18.80
C PRO A 162 -2.08 -8.57 -18.22
N VAL A 163 -0.99 -8.08 -17.62
CA VAL A 163 0.03 -8.93 -16.97
C VAL A 163 -0.54 -9.60 -15.72
N PHE A 164 -1.28 -8.85 -14.91
CA PHE A 164 -1.94 -9.37 -13.73
C PHE A 164 -2.90 -10.51 -14.06
N VAL A 165 -3.79 -10.33 -15.07
CA VAL A 165 -4.73 -11.36 -15.51
C VAL A 165 -4.01 -12.57 -16.08
N ALA A 166 -2.94 -12.38 -16.87
CA ALA A 166 -2.16 -13.48 -17.40
C ALA A 166 -1.51 -14.33 -16.29
N VAL A 167 -0.90 -13.68 -15.30
CA VAL A 167 -0.23 -14.37 -14.19
C VAL A 167 -1.24 -15.09 -13.30
N THR A 168 -2.33 -14.45 -12.93
CA THR A 168 -3.36 -15.03 -12.06
C THR A 168 -4.20 -16.10 -12.77
N GLY A 169 -4.46 -15.92 -14.06
CA GLY A 169 -5.14 -16.92 -14.88
C GLY A 169 -4.33 -18.21 -15.06
N ILE A 170 -3.00 -18.13 -15.13
CA ILE A 170 -2.12 -19.32 -15.17
C ILE A 170 -2.06 -20.02 -13.81
N ALA A 171 -2.04 -19.25 -12.71
CA ALA A 171 -1.95 -19.80 -11.36
C ALA A 171 -3.28 -20.41 -10.85
N GLY A 172 -4.41 -20.07 -11.48
CA GLY A 172 -5.74 -20.55 -11.12
C GLY A 172 -6.19 -21.83 -11.85
N TRP A 173 -5.30 -22.44 -12.66
CA TRP A 173 -5.46 -23.78 -13.29
C TRP A 173 -4.56 -24.77 -12.56
#